data_c7385f59c813f64c4e8bf3d2d9c62e6f
#
_entry.id   c7385f59c813f64c4e8bf3d2d9c62e6f
#
_cell.length_a   1.000
_cell.length_b   1.000
_cell.length_c   1.000
_cell.angle_alpha   90.00
_cell.angle_beta   90.00
_cell.angle_gamma   90.00
#
_symmetry.space_group_name_H-M   'P 1'
#
loop_
_entity.id
_entity.type
_entity.pdbx_description
1 polymer ?
#
loop_
_entity_poly.entity_id
_entity_poly.type
_entity_poly.pdbx_seq_one_letter_code
_entity_poly.pdbx_strand_id
1 'polypeptide(L)'
;MKVRFETFGCRLNRAEALQREADFLAAGWERVDDFMDADLVVVRGCSVTSKAQAECERLVARIRRKRPDAKVLVEGCLRDKGGDDPLPPSDGSALPKRTARAFLKAQDGCSCHCSFCIVPQFRGEPQSTPFDDLLRRAERLRDEGGYGEIVLTGCNLSLYESSGKRLPDLVSALASLGGFRLRLGSIEPGAVAKETVSAIAESQNVCRSLHLSVQSASSTVLHAMRRTYGAQELEALLAHIGALLPDCGLGCDIMTGFPGETELDFRLSAAFVTRHRFSNVHAFPFSRRPGTVAASLPRQCDHETRSKRAHEIADIARRNRADFAAALRNREVEIVVEDEEDVSGWTSEYLWCKVPHAKRGDFPRKSIRRVRVIAAESGKLTAAPISAL
;
A
#
# COMPACT_ATOMS: atom_id res chain seq x y z
N MET A 1 26.71 17.48 3.29
CA MET A 1 25.41 18.14 3.05
C MET A 1 24.31 17.39 3.79
N LYS A 2 23.30 18.11 4.28
CA LYS A 2 22.21 17.57 5.07
C LYS A 2 20.91 17.52 4.27
N VAL A 3 20.20 16.39 4.34
CA VAL A 3 18.97 16.16 3.59
C VAL A 3 17.80 15.75 4.50
N ARG A 4 16.64 16.33 4.23
CA ARG A 4 15.37 15.93 4.84
C ARG A 4 14.45 15.33 3.80
N PHE A 5 13.76 14.23 4.16
CA PHE A 5 12.73 13.60 3.32
C PHE A 5 11.35 13.76 3.95
N GLU A 6 10.42 14.27 3.16
CA GLU A 6 8.99 14.34 3.49
C GLU A 6 8.19 13.57 2.45
N THR A 7 7.28 12.70 2.89
CA THR A 7 6.57 11.80 1.99
C THR A 7 5.07 11.85 2.23
N PHE A 8 4.33 12.12 1.17
CA PHE A 8 2.87 12.12 1.14
C PHE A 8 2.35 10.98 0.27
N GLY A 9 1.17 10.45 0.65
CA GLY A 9 0.39 9.56 -0.21
C GLY A 9 0.65 8.07 0.02
N CYS A 10 0.78 7.31 -1.07
CA CYS A 10 0.66 5.86 -1.10
C CYS A 10 1.96 5.10 -0.77
N ARG A 11 1.84 3.76 -0.70
CA ARG A 11 2.98 2.85 -0.49
C ARG A 11 4.06 2.99 -1.56
N LEU A 12 3.67 3.28 -2.82
CA LEU A 12 4.63 3.49 -3.91
C LEU A 12 5.48 4.74 -3.66
N ASN A 13 4.87 5.87 -3.30
CA ASN A 13 5.64 7.08 -2.93
C ASN A 13 6.58 6.80 -1.75
N ARG A 14 6.15 6.00 -0.77
CA ARG A 14 6.99 5.60 0.37
C ARG A 14 8.17 4.72 -0.07
N ALA A 15 7.92 3.74 -0.94
CA ALA A 15 8.98 2.89 -1.50
C ALA A 15 10.06 3.71 -2.21
N GLU A 16 9.61 4.61 -3.07
CA GLU A 16 10.51 5.49 -3.83
C GLU A 16 11.26 6.49 -2.93
N ALA A 17 10.60 7.04 -1.89
CA ALA A 17 11.25 7.92 -0.93
C ALA A 17 12.34 7.20 -0.12
N LEU A 18 12.08 5.97 0.32
CA LEU A 18 13.05 5.17 1.07
C LEU A 18 14.25 4.78 0.21
N GLN A 19 14.02 4.43 -1.05
CA GLN A 19 15.10 4.16 -1.99
C GLN A 19 15.93 5.43 -2.22
N ARG A 20 15.26 6.55 -2.48
CA ARG A 20 15.93 7.84 -2.69
C ARG A 20 16.74 8.28 -1.48
N GLU A 21 16.20 8.10 -0.27
CA GLU A 21 16.92 8.36 0.99
C GLU A 21 18.19 7.49 1.07
N ALA A 22 18.09 6.21 0.74
CA ALA A 22 19.24 5.31 0.74
C ALA A 22 20.33 5.76 -0.26
N ASP A 23 19.94 6.19 -1.46
CA ASP A 23 20.86 6.67 -2.49
C ASP A 23 21.61 7.95 -2.01
N PHE A 24 20.91 8.88 -1.36
CA PHE A 24 21.54 10.08 -0.78
C PHE A 24 22.54 9.74 0.33
N LEU A 25 22.17 8.81 1.22
CA LEU A 25 23.06 8.38 2.30
C LEU A 25 24.30 7.65 1.76
N ALA A 26 24.17 6.83 0.73
CA ALA A 26 25.27 6.17 0.05
C ALA A 26 26.21 7.18 -0.64
N ALA A 27 25.68 8.31 -1.11
CA ALA A 27 26.45 9.42 -1.67
C ALA A 27 27.08 10.34 -0.61
N GLY A 28 27.02 10.00 0.68
CA GLY A 28 27.64 10.73 1.78
C GLY A 28 26.83 11.92 2.33
N TRP A 29 25.52 11.98 2.02
CA TRP A 29 24.63 12.96 2.65
C TRP A 29 24.25 12.49 4.06
N GLU A 30 24.07 13.45 4.96
CA GLU A 30 23.56 13.22 6.31
C GLU A 30 22.05 13.50 6.35
N ARG A 31 21.26 12.55 6.89
CA ARG A 31 19.83 12.74 7.09
C ARG A 31 19.57 13.53 8.37
N VAL A 32 18.67 14.52 8.30
CA VAL A 32 18.19 15.28 9.45
C VAL A 32 16.69 15.08 9.66
N ASP A 33 16.24 15.27 10.91
CA ASP A 33 14.84 15.07 11.29
C ASP A 33 13.99 16.35 11.19
N ASP A 34 14.60 17.53 11.20
CA ASP A 34 13.91 18.81 10.97
C ASP A 34 14.41 19.43 9.65
N PHE A 35 13.47 19.96 8.85
CA PHE A 35 13.83 20.71 7.65
C PHE A 35 14.57 22.01 7.95
N MET A 36 14.51 22.50 9.21
CA MET A 36 15.29 23.65 9.65
C MET A 36 16.80 23.44 9.60
N ASP A 37 17.24 22.18 9.69
CA ASP A 37 18.64 21.78 9.68
C ASP A 37 19.13 21.29 8.31
N ALA A 38 18.22 21.23 7.31
CA ALA A 38 18.52 20.65 6.01
C ALA A 38 19.10 21.68 5.01
N ASP A 39 20.05 21.26 4.20
CA ASP A 39 20.52 21.97 3.02
C ASP A 39 19.59 21.71 1.82
N LEU A 40 19.00 20.50 1.78
CA LEU A 40 18.03 20.06 0.77
C LEU A 40 16.84 19.38 1.45
N VAL A 41 15.63 19.76 1.05
CA VAL A 41 14.40 19.07 1.45
C VAL A 41 13.79 18.40 0.22
N VAL A 42 13.73 17.06 0.23
CA VAL A 42 13.07 16.27 -0.80
C VAL A 42 11.64 15.98 -0.36
N VAL A 43 10.68 16.55 -1.06
CA VAL A 43 9.25 16.38 -0.79
C VAL A 43 8.65 15.46 -1.85
N ARG A 44 8.23 14.26 -1.43
CA ARG A 44 7.55 13.35 -2.33
C ARG A 44 6.06 13.56 -2.27
N GLY A 45 5.54 14.27 -3.28
CA GLY A 45 4.18 14.77 -3.32
C GLY A 45 3.17 13.76 -3.84
N CYS A 46 1.92 13.89 -3.38
CA CYS A 46 0.77 13.11 -3.84
C CYS A 46 -0.31 14.03 -4.42
N SER A 47 -0.81 13.68 -5.60
CA SER A 47 -1.91 14.41 -6.27
C SER A 47 -3.18 13.58 -6.44
N VAL A 48 -3.23 12.39 -5.84
CA VAL A 48 -4.40 11.49 -5.94
C VAL A 48 -5.65 12.10 -5.33
N THR A 49 -5.52 12.80 -4.19
CA THR A 49 -6.61 13.56 -3.58
C THR A 49 -6.26 15.04 -3.43
N SER A 50 -7.26 15.92 -3.50
CA SER A 50 -7.06 17.37 -3.30
C SER A 50 -6.49 17.67 -1.91
N LYS A 51 -6.86 16.88 -0.89
CA LYS A 51 -6.33 17.04 0.47
C LYS A 51 -4.83 16.77 0.52
N ALA A 52 -4.39 15.64 0.00
CA ALA A 52 -2.97 15.27 -0.02
C ALA A 52 -2.12 16.28 -0.81
N GLN A 53 -2.64 16.76 -1.94
CA GLN A 53 -2.00 17.81 -2.72
C GLN A 53 -1.86 19.11 -1.92
N ALA A 54 -2.95 19.59 -1.32
CA ALA A 54 -2.93 20.83 -0.54
C ALA A 54 -2.02 20.75 0.70
N GLU A 55 -1.92 19.57 1.32
CA GLU A 55 -0.99 19.35 2.44
C GLU A 55 0.47 19.45 1.98
N CYS A 56 0.80 18.83 0.84
CA CYS A 56 2.13 18.91 0.25
C CYS A 56 2.49 20.34 -0.14
N GLU A 57 1.61 21.05 -0.86
CA GLU A 57 1.82 22.44 -1.28
C GLU A 57 2.01 23.40 -0.09
N ARG A 58 1.21 23.21 0.98
CA ARG A 58 1.38 23.97 2.23
C ARG A 58 2.73 23.74 2.91
N LEU A 59 3.19 22.49 2.93
CA LEU A 59 4.51 22.18 3.47
C LEU A 59 5.61 22.84 2.65
N VAL A 60 5.60 22.70 1.33
CA VAL A 60 6.57 23.34 0.43
C VAL A 60 6.61 24.85 0.62
N ALA A 61 5.46 25.50 0.66
CA ALA A 61 5.37 26.94 0.91
C ALA A 61 5.91 27.34 2.29
N ARG A 62 5.65 26.51 3.32
CA ARG A 62 6.18 26.71 4.68
C ARG A 62 7.71 26.60 4.71
N ILE A 63 8.29 25.61 4.04
CA ILE A 63 9.75 25.42 3.96
C ILE A 63 10.38 26.61 3.27
N ARG A 64 9.93 26.97 2.07
CA ARG A 64 10.46 28.11 1.28
C ARG A 64 10.40 29.43 2.05
N ARG A 65 9.36 29.63 2.88
CA ARG A 65 9.24 30.82 3.73
C ARG A 65 10.20 30.82 4.92
N LYS A 66 10.38 29.68 5.59
CA LYS A 66 11.21 29.58 6.80
C LYS A 66 12.68 29.38 6.53
N ARG A 67 13.00 28.72 5.42
CA ARG A 67 14.36 28.40 4.96
C ARG A 67 14.51 28.75 3.48
N PRO A 68 14.58 30.09 3.17
CA PRO A 68 14.74 30.54 1.77
C PRO A 68 16.10 30.12 1.16
N ASP A 69 17.06 29.78 1.99
CA ASP A 69 18.39 29.26 1.64
C ASP A 69 18.41 27.75 1.35
N ALA A 70 17.46 26.98 1.89
CA ALA A 70 17.38 25.55 1.66
C ALA A 70 16.79 25.23 0.27
N LYS A 71 17.41 24.30 -0.44
CA LYS A 71 16.84 23.80 -1.69
C LYS A 71 15.63 22.92 -1.40
N VAL A 72 14.58 23.02 -2.24
CA VAL A 72 13.38 22.19 -2.15
C VAL A 72 13.16 21.47 -3.47
N LEU A 73 13.25 20.16 -3.44
CA LEU A 73 12.97 19.28 -4.57
C LEU A 73 11.60 18.63 -4.36
N VAL A 74 10.69 18.79 -5.32
CA VAL A 74 9.37 18.14 -5.29
C VAL A 74 9.34 17.02 -6.34
N GLU A 75 9.15 15.79 -5.87
CA GLU A 75 9.11 14.57 -6.68
C GLU A 75 7.75 13.85 -6.54
N GLY A 76 7.57 12.73 -7.25
CA GLY A 76 6.37 11.89 -7.19
C GLY A 76 5.26 12.37 -8.12
N CYS A 77 4.00 12.32 -7.65
CA CYS A 77 2.84 12.77 -8.43
C CYS A 77 2.64 14.30 -8.45
N LEU A 78 3.46 15.05 -7.74
CA LEU A 78 3.55 16.51 -7.78
C LEU A 78 5.01 16.85 -8.14
N ARG A 79 5.36 16.69 -9.40
CA ARG A 79 6.72 17.02 -9.85
C ARG A 79 6.79 18.52 -10.17
N ASP A 80 7.70 19.23 -9.52
CA ASP A 80 8.10 20.57 -9.96
C ASP A 80 9.00 20.42 -11.19
N LYS A 81 8.66 21.11 -12.29
CA LYS A 81 9.39 20.99 -13.56
C LYS A 81 10.71 21.79 -13.61
N GLY A 82 11.14 22.34 -12.48
CA GLY A 82 12.31 23.19 -12.38
C GLY A 82 13.33 22.69 -11.37
N GLY A 83 14.41 22.11 -11.85
CA GLY A 83 15.61 21.81 -11.06
C GLY A 83 16.51 20.80 -11.75
N ASP A 84 17.46 21.28 -12.55
CA ASP A 84 18.57 20.50 -13.11
C ASP A 84 19.76 20.42 -12.11
N ASP A 85 19.49 20.22 -10.83
CA ASP A 85 20.57 20.01 -9.86
C ASP A 85 21.11 18.58 -9.99
N PRO A 86 22.44 18.39 -9.95
CA PRO A 86 23.08 17.09 -9.97
C PRO A 86 22.74 16.35 -8.65
N LEU A 87 21.68 15.55 -8.71
CA LEU A 87 21.27 14.70 -7.61
C LEU A 87 22.04 13.38 -7.65
N PRO A 88 22.26 12.71 -6.51
CA PRO A 88 22.82 11.37 -6.50
C PRO A 88 22.07 10.47 -7.48
N PRO A 89 22.76 9.65 -8.28
CA PRO A 89 22.10 8.69 -9.16
C PRO A 89 21.21 7.76 -8.33
N SER A 90 20.03 7.41 -8.86
CA SER A 90 19.10 6.47 -8.23
C SER A 90 19.09 5.19 -9.07
N ASP A 91 20.16 4.41 -8.98
CA ASP A 91 20.29 3.10 -9.64
C ASP A 91 19.65 1.97 -8.82
N GLY A 92 19.17 2.29 -7.61
CA GLY A 92 18.58 1.34 -6.69
C GLY A 92 19.59 0.38 -6.05
N SER A 93 20.89 0.68 -6.14
CA SER A 93 21.94 -0.15 -5.55
C SER A 93 22.02 -0.01 -4.03
N ALA A 94 21.68 1.16 -3.48
CA ALA A 94 21.66 1.40 -2.05
C ALA A 94 20.48 0.68 -1.37
N LEU A 95 20.71 0.11 -0.18
CA LEU A 95 19.69 -0.58 0.58
C LEU A 95 19.02 0.37 1.60
N PRO A 96 17.69 0.52 1.59
CA PRO A 96 16.96 1.23 2.64
C PRO A 96 17.21 0.57 4.00
N LYS A 97 17.42 1.34 5.07
CA LYS A 97 17.70 0.79 6.42
C LYS A 97 16.65 1.15 7.47
N ARG A 98 15.79 2.13 7.19
CA ARG A 98 14.97 2.79 8.21
C ARG A 98 13.71 2.04 8.62
N THR A 99 13.15 1.23 7.76
CA THR A 99 11.90 0.50 8.01
C THR A 99 12.16 -0.94 8.42
N ALA A 100 11.22 -1.54 9.13
CA ALA A 100 11.29 -2.97 9.48
C ALA A 100 10.88 -3.88 8.31
N ARG A 101 10.14 -3.33 7.34
CA ARG A 101 9.79 -4.01 6.08
C ARG A 101 10.46 -3.33 4.91
N ALA A 102 10.98 -4.13 3.97
CA ALA A 102 11.46 -3.61 2.71
C ALA A 102 10.31 -3.37 1.73
N PHE A 103 10.47 -2.38 0.85
CA PHE A 103 9.54 -2.13 -0.24
C PHE A 103 10.24 -2.36 -1.57
N LEU A 104 9.70 -3.25 -2.39
CA LEU A 104 10.20 -3.60 -3.71
C LEU A 104 9.26 -3.05 -4.77
N LYS A 105 9.69 -2.02 -5.50
CA LYS A 105 8.91 -1.43 -6.60
C LYS A 105 9.04 -2.31 -7.84
N ALA A 106 7.94 -2.94 -8.24
CA ALA A 106 7.91 -3.80 -9.42
C ALA A 106 7.37 -3.09 -10.66
N GLN A 107 6.50 -2.07 -10.50
CA GLN A 107 5.77 -1.49 -11.61
C GLN A 107 5.48 0.00 -11.36
N ASP A 108 5.48 0.81 -12.41
CA ASP A 108 5.06 2.21 -12.40
C ASP A 108 4.15 2.53 -13.60
N GLY A 109 3.45 3.67 -13.56
CA GLY A 109 2.51 4.05 -14.60
C GLY A 109 1.24 3.19 -14.63
N CYS A 110 0.26 3.57 -15.45
CA CYS A 110 -1.01 2.83 -15.58
C CYS A 110 -1.75 3.21 -16.87
N SER A 111 -2.25 2.23 -17.60
CA SER A 111 -3.04 2.40 -18.83
C SER A 111 -4.54 2.13 -18.65
N CYS A 112 -5.05 1.99 -17.41
CA CYS A 112 -6.46 1.67 -17.19
C CYS A 112 -7.45 2.81 -17.51
N HIS A 113 -6.99 4.05 -17.65
CA HIS A 113 -7.79 5.23 -18.02
C HIS A 113 -9.11 5.39 -17.22
N CYS A 114 -9.10 5.00 -15.93
CA CYS A 114 -10.27 5.18 -15.06
C CYS A 114 -10.72 6.63 -15.07
N SER A 115 -12.03 6.88 -15.18
CA SER A 115 -12.60 8.22 -15.38
C SER A 115 -12.26 9.24 -14.28
N PHE A 116 -11.91 8.78 -13.08
CA PHE A 116 -11.56 9.60 -11.92
C PHE A 116 -10.06 9.75 -11.68
N CYS A 117 -9.23 8.98 -12.38
CA CYS A 117 -7.81 8.81 -12.03
C CYS A 117 -6.93 9.80 -12.80
N ILE A 118 -6.07 10.48 -12.06
CA ILE A 118 -5.09 11.42 -12.61
C ILE A 118 -3.69 10.81 -12.75
N VAL A 119 -3.50 9.59 -12.25
CA VAL A 119 -2.19 8.91 -12.20
C VAL A 119 -1.51 8.79 -13.58
N PRO A 120 -2.20 8.42 -14.68
CA PRO A 120 -1.56 8.34 -16.00
C PRO A 120 -0.94 9.67 -16.47
N GLN A 121 -1.51 10.82 -16.06
CA GLN A 121 -0.98 12.14 -16.41
C GLN A 121 0.37 12.45 -15.75
N PHE A 122 0.65 11.85 -14.59
CA PHE A 122 1.88 12.10 -13.83
C PHE A 122 2.92 10.99 -13.96
N ARG A 123 2.47 9.74 -14.09
CA ARG A 123 3.35 8.56 -14.09
C ARG A 123 3.46 7.88 -15.45
N GLY A 124 2.65 8.29 -16.43
CA GLY A 124 2.70 7.79 -17.80
C GLY A 124 2.20 6.35 -17.95
N GLU A 125 2.62 5.73 -19.04
CA GLU A 125 2.31 4.36 -19.43
C GLU A 125 2.95 3.33 -18.45
N PRO A 126 2.41 2.10 -18.40
CA PRO A 126 2.95 1.04 -17.56
C PRO A 126 4.42 0.74 -17.88
N GLN A 127 5.24 0.72 -16.85
CA GLN A 127 6.64 0.32 -16.92
C GLN A 127 6.92 -0.70 -15.81
N SER A 128 7.43 -1.86 -16.16
CA SER A 128 7.80 -2.92 -15.23
C SER A 128 9.30 -2.94 -15.00
N THR A 129 9.70 -3.11 -13.74
CA THR A 129 11.10 -3.44 -13.43
C THR A 129 11.40 -4.84 -14.00
N PRO A 130 12.56 -5.05 -14.66
CA PRO A 130 12.93 -6.35 -15.20
C PRO A 130 12.83 -7.47 -14.16
N PHE A 131 12.33 -8.63 -14.59
CA PHE A 131 12.03 -9.76 -13.70
C PHE A 131 13.25 -10.19 -12.88
N ASP A 132 14.38 -10.41 -13.52
CA ASP A 132 15.61 -10.86 -12.85
C ASP A 132 16.19 -9.78 -11.92
N ASP A 133 15.98 -8.51 -12.24
CA ASP A 133 16.38 -7.40 -11.36
C ASP A 133 15.59 -7.41 -10.05
N LEU A 134 14.31 -7.74 -10.11
CA LEU A 134 13.47 -7.86 -8.91
C LEU A 134 13.93 -9.03 -8.04
N LEU A 135 14.28 -10.16 -8.64
CA LEU A 135 14.80 -11.31 -7.88
C LEU A 135 16.12 -10.96 -7.19
N ARG A 136 17.10 -10.40 -7.92
CA ARG A 136 18.38 -9.96 -7.35
C ARG A 136 18.21 -8.92 -6.23
N ARG A 137 17.28 -7.97 -6.41
CA ARG A 137 16.99 -6.97 -5.35
C ARG A 137 16.34 -7.60 -4.14
N ALA A 138 15.46 -8.58 -4.31
CA ALA A 138 14.83 -9.29 -3.20
C ALA A 138 15.87 -10.09 -2.40
N GLU A 139 16.80 -10.79 -3.08
CA GLU A 139 17.91 -11.48 -2.45
C GLU A 139 18.79 -10.52 -1.64
N ARG A 140 19.19 -9.40 -2.21
CA ARG A 140 19.97 -8.38 -1.49
C ARG A 140 19.22 -7.80 -0.27
N LEU A 141 17.93 -7.54 -0.38
CA LEU A 141 17.10 -7.08 0.74
C LEU A 141 17.06 -8.12 1.86
N ARG A 142 17.00 -9.42 1.52
CA ARG A 142 17.06 -10.52 2.47
C ARG A 142 18.45 -10.64 3.12
N ASP A 143 19.49 -10.79 2.30
CA ASP A 143 20.83 -11.21 2.75
C ASP A 143 21.64 -10.07 3.35
N GLU A 144 21.69 -8.91 2.67
CA GLU A 144 22.43 -7.73 3.12
C GLU A 144 21.57 -6.82 4.02
N GLY A 145 20.27 -6.74 3.74
CA GLY A 145 19.33 -5.88 4.45
C GLY A 145 18.72 -6.50 5.70
N GLY A 146 18.75 -7.83 5.82
CA GLY A 146 18.18 -8.58 6.94
C GLY A 146 16.65 -8.48 7.04
N TYR A 147 15.94 -8.26 5.92
CA TYR A 147 14.50 -8.08 5.93
C TYR A 147 13.76 -9.40 5.89
N GLY A 148 12.99 -9.70 6.95
CA GLY A 148 12.08 -10.84 6.99
C GLY A 148 10.76 -10.61 6.24
N GLU A 149 10.40 -9.37 5.89
CA GLU A 149 9.23 -9.10 5.04
C GLU A 149 9.58 -8.13 3.91
N ILE A 150 9.24 -8.50 2.67
CA ILE A 150 9.33 -7.68 1.47
C ILE A 150 7.91 -7.36 0.97
N VAL A 151 7.62 -6.08 0.76
CA VAL A 151 6.35 -5.59 0.25
C VAL A 151 6.49 -5.24 -1.22
N LEU A 152 5.90 -6.06 -2.09
CA LEU A 152 5.84 -5.78 -3.52
C LEU A 152 4.87 -4.63 -3.78
N THR A 153 5.29 -3.60 -4.49
CA THR A 153 4.48 -2.41 -4.73
C THR A 153 4.60 -1.91 -6.16
N GLY A 154 3.56 -1.25 -6.63
CA GLY A 154 3.47 -0.64 -7.95
C GLY A 154 2.29 0.31 -8.04
N CYS A 155 2.18 1.00 -9.16
CA CYS A 155 1.03 1.82 -9.49
C CYS A 155 -0.23 0.95 -9.69
N ASN A 156 -0.08 -0.09 -10.48
CA ASN A 156 -1.05 -1.17 -10.68
C ASN A 156 -0.30 -2.48 -10.91
N LEU A 157 -0.12 -3.27 -9.86
CA LEU A 157 0.62 -4.54 -9.94
C LEU A 157 0.03 -5.51 -10.96
N SER A 158 -1.29 -5.44 -11.24
CA SER A 158 -1.93 -6.29 -12.24
C SER A 158 -1.45 -6.03 -13.67
N LEU A 159 -0.78 -4.89 -13.91
CA LEU A 159 -0.15 -4.55 -15.20
C LEU A 159 1.34 -4.91 -15.25
N TYR A 160 1.85 -5.61 -14.24
CA TYR A 160 3.24 -6.09 -14.31
C TYR A 160 3.41 -7.08 -15.45
N GLU A 161 4.37 -6.78 -16.31
CA GLU A 161 4.79 -7.65 -17.41
C GLU A 161 6.27 -7.40 -17.71
N SER A 162 7.06 -8.46 -17.77
CA SER A 162 8.48 -8.43 -18.12
C SER A 162 8.89 -9.73 -18.80
N SER A 163 9.28 -9.65 -20.06
CA SER A 163 9.74 -10.82 -20.86
C SER A 163 8.73 -11.97 -20.86
N GLY A 164 7.43 -11.66 -21.01
CA GLY A 164 6.33 -12.63 -21.00
C GLY A 164 5.95 -13.16 -19.61
N LYS A 165 6.60 -12.68 -18.53
CA LYS A 165 6.27 -13.00 -17.14
C LYS A 165 5.32 -11.96 -16.59
N ARG A 166 4.23 -12.40 -15.94
CA ARG A 166 3.21 -11.56 -15.32
C ARG A 166 3.29 -11.61 -13.78
N LEU A 167 2.40 -10.89 -13.12
CA LEU A 167 2.38 -10.83 -11.64
C LEU A 167 2.33 -12.21 -10.95
N PRO A 168 1.53 -13.21 -11.39
CA PRO A 168 1.54 -14.53 -10.77
C PRO A 168 2.92 -15.20 -10.83
N ASP A 169 3.60 -15.11 -11.99
CA ASP A 169 4.96 -15.65 -12.17
C ASP A 169 5.95 -15.00 -11.22
N LEU A 170 5.87 -13.65 -11.09
CA LEU A 170 6.72 -12.91 -10.19
C LEU A 170 6.49 -13.28 -8.71
N VAL A 171 5.23 -13.45 -8.31
CA VAL A 171 4.88 -13.89 -6.95
C VAL A 171 5.47 -15.24 -6.65
N SER A 172 5.28 -16.22 -7.54
CA SER A 172 5.82 -17.58 -7.39
C SER A 172 7.35 -17.57 -7.33
N ALA A 173 8.02 -16.83 -8.21
CA ALA A 173 9.48 -16.75 -8.24
C ALA A 173 10.05 -16.09 -6.98
N LEU A 174 9.48 -14.96 -6.53
CA LEU A 174 9.90 -14.29 -5.29
C LEU A 174 9.66 -15.18 -4.07
N ALA A 175 8.53 -15.89 -4.02
CA ALA A 175 8.25 -16.84 -2.95
C ALA A 175 9.27 -17.99 -2.92
N SER A 176 9.69 -18.48 -4.08
CA SER A 176 10.67 -19.57 -4.20
C SER A 176 12.07 -19.21 -3.67
N LEU A 177 12.42 -17.93 -3.58
CA LEU A 177 13.70 -17.49 -3.00
C LEU A 177 13.82 -17.82 -1.50
N GLY A 178 12.69 -17.90 -0.78
CA GLY A 178 12.68 -18.18 0.66
C GLY A 178 13.42 -17.17 1.53
N GLY A 179 13.46 -17.43 2.84
CA GLY A 179 14.18 -16.58 3.81
C GLY A 179 13.50 -15.26 4.18
N PHE A 180 12.38 -14.92 3.53
CA PHE A 180 11.50 -13.80 3.85
C PHE A 180 10.06 -14.15 3.51
N ARG A 181 9.10 -13.40 4.03
CA ARG A 181 7.72 -13.48 3.54
C ARG A 181 7.41 -12.31 2.60
N LEU A 182 6.64 -12.62 1.55
CA LEU A 182 6.24 -11.66 0.54
C LEU A 182 4.86 -11.09 0.88
N ARG A 183 4.70 -9.78 0.85
CA ARG A 183 3.40 -9.10 0.95
C ARG A 183 3.12 -8.37 -0.36
N LEU A 184 1.89 -8.47 -0.85
CA LEU A 184 1.49 -7.72 -2.04
C LEU A 184 0.90 -6.35 -1.67
N GLY A 185 1.15 -5.38 -2.53
CA GLY A 185 0.39 -4.13 -2.60
C GLY A 185 -1.03 -4.37 -3.11
N SER A 186 -1.71 -3.29 -3.49
CA SER A 186 -3.06 -3.39 -4.04
C SER A 186 -3.01 -4.02 -5.43
N ILE A 187 -3.98 -4.92 -5.69
CA ILE A 187 -4.21 -5.53 -7.00
C ILE A 187 -5.58 -5.13 -7.54
N GLU A 188 -5.67 -4.98 -8.85
CA GLU A 188 -6.92 -4.70 -9.52
C GLU A 188 -7.71 -6.00 -9.71
N PRO A 189 -9.01 -6.03 -9.36
CA PRO A 189 -9.86 -7.18 -9.66
C PRO A 189 -9.85 -7.53 -11.16
N GLY A 190 -9.85 -8.83 -11.48
CA GLY A 190 -9.84 -9.31 -12.87
C GLY A 190 -9.15 -10.67 -13.00
N ALA A 191 -8.84 -11.09 -14.22
CA ALA A 191 -8.23 -12.38 -14.49
C ALA A 191 -6.85 -12.56 -13.81
N VAL A 192 -5.99 -11.55 -13.91
CA VAL A 192 -4.66 -11.57 -13.26
C VAL A 192 -4.76 -11.72 -11.75
N ALA A 193 -5.82 -11.15 -11.13
CA ALA A 193 -6.03 -11.29 -9.69
C ALA A 193 -6.34 -12.76 -9.31
N LYS A 194 -7.16 -13.48 -10.08
CA LYS A 194 -7.45 -14.90 -9.83
C LYS A 194 -6.20 -15.76 -9.92
N GLU A 195 -5.40 -15.61 -10.98
CA GLU A 195 -4.14 -16.32 -11.16
C GLU A 195 -3.16 -16.00 -10.02
N THR A 196 -3.10 -14.73 -9.59
CA THR A 196 -2.25 -14.29 -8.47
C THR A 196 -2.70 -14.94 -7.14
N VAL A 197 -4.02 -15.07 -6.91
CA VAL A 197 -4.56 -15.73 -5.72
C VAL A 197 -4.14 -17.21 -5.71
N SER A 198 -4.18 -17.90 -6.85
CA SER A 198 -3.70 -19.29 -6.97
C SER A 198 -2.21 -19.38 -6.63
N ALA A 199 -1.37 -18.52 -7.18
CA ALA A 199 0.06 -18.47 -6.86
C ALA A 199 0.34 -18.20 -5.36
N ILE A 200 -0.47 -17.35 -4.71
CA ILE A 200 -0.40 -17.12 -3.26
C ILE A 200 -0.79 -18.39 -2.48
N ALA A 201 -1.84 -19.07 -2.89
CA ALA A 201 -2.32 -20.27 -2.21
C ALA A 201 -1.28 -21.40 -2.24
N GLU A 202 -0.56 -21.54 -3.34
CA GLU A 202 0.52 -22.51 -3.54
C GLU A 202 1.80 -22.16 -2.77
N SER A 203 1.94 -20.91 -2.30
CA SER A 203 3.15 -20.42 -1.64
C SER A 203 2.97 -20.35 -0.12
N GLN A 204 3.93 -20.87 0.64
CA GLN A 204 3.86 -20.87 2.12
C GLN A 204 4.28 -19.53 2.75
N ASN A 205 5.20 -18.82 2.09
CA ASN A 205 5.79 -17.57 2.60
C ASN A 205 5.20 -16.29 1.98
N VAL A 206 4.02 -16.38 1.36
CA VAL A 206 3.27 -15.19 0.94
C VAL A 206 2.23 -14.84 2.00
N CYS A 207 2.19 -13.58 2.40
CA CYS A 207 1.26 -13.09 3.42
C CYS A 207 -0.20 -13.41 3.06
N ARG A 208 -0.94 -13.88 4.05
CA ARG A 208 -2.38 -14.18 3.95
C ARG A 208 -3.21 -12.90 4.08
N SER A 209 -2.90 -11.93 3.24
CA SER A 209 -3.65 -10.67 3.15
C SER A 209 -3.65 -10.14 1.72
N LEU A 210 -4.81 -9.73 1.26
CA LEU A 210 -5.03 -9.16 -0.06
C LEU A 210 -5.71 -7.80 0.06
N HIS A 211 -5.28 -6.85 -0.75
CA HIS A 211 -5.94 -5.55 -0.89
C HIS A 211 -6.39 -5.36 -2.34
N LEU A 212 -7.70 -5.18 -2.53
CA LEU A 212 -8.33 -5.10 -3.85
C LEU A 212 -8.78 -3.66 -4.15
N SER A 213 -8.47 -3.15 -5.33
CA SER A 213 -8.91 -1.84 -5.80
C SER A 213 -10.35 -1.90 -6.30
N VAL A 214 -11.31 -2.23 -5.42
CA VAL A 214 -12.74 -2.49 -5.74
C VAL A 214 -13.45 -1.24 -6.24
N GLN A 215 -13.26 -0.11 -5.60
CA GLN A 215 -13.84 1.21 -5.85
C GLN A 215 -15.36 1.31 -5.58
N SER A 216 -16.17 0.40 -6.10
CA SER A 216 -17.63 0.29 -5.91
C SER A 216 -18.09 -1.15 -6.12
N ALA A 217 -19.24 -1.54 -5.57
CA ALA A 217 -19.89 -2.81 -5.87
C ALA A 217 -21.15 -2.64 -6.74
N SER A 218 -21.41 -1.44 -7.24
CA SER A 218 -22.44 -1.18 -8.25
C SER A 218 -21.86 -1.28 -9.65
N SER A 219 -22.38 -2.16 -10.50
CA SER A 219 -21.94 -2.28 -11.90
C SER A 219 -22.16 -0.97 -12.67
N THR A 220 -23.22 -0.21 -12.36
CA THR A 220 -23.49 1.10 -12.96
C THR A 220 -22.36 2.10 -12.66
N VAL A 221 -21.95 2.17 -11.38
CA VAL A 221 -20.88 3.07 -10.94
C VAL A 221 -19.53 2.60 -11.50
N LEU A 222 -19.24 1.30 -11.46
CA LEU A 222 -18.02 0.73 -12.02
C LEU A 222 -17.89 1.02 -13.52
N HIS A 223 -18.98 0.88 -14.29
CA HIS A 223 -18.99 1.24 -15.71
C HIS A 223 -18.70 2.74 -15.92
N ALA A 224 -19.33 3.62 -15.15
CA ALA A 224 -19.08 5.06 -15.20
C ALA A 224 -17.64 5.42 -14.77
N MET A 225 -17.05 4.63 -13.87
CA MET A 225 -15.64 4.69 -13.49
C MET A 225 -14.69 4.16 -14.58
N ARG A 226 -15.21 3.54 -15.64
CA ARG A 226 -14.44 2.82 -16.69
C ARG A 226 -13.62 1.68 -16.13
N ARG A 227 -14.20 0.90 -15.20
CA ARG A 227 -13.58 -0.33 -14.71
C ARG A 227 -13.84 -1.47 -15.70
N THR A 228 -12.89 -2.39 -15.80
CA THR A 228 -12.95 -3.56 -16.70
C THR A 228 -13.69 -4.75 -16.09
N TYR A 229 -14.23 -4.59 -14.89
CA TYR A 229 -15.00 -5.59 -14.15
C TYR A 229 -16.28 -4.98 -13.58
N GLY A 230 -17.26 -5.81 -13.31
CA GLY A 230 -18.52 -5.47 -12.65
C GLY A 230 -18.70 -6.24 -11.33
N ALA A 231 -19.93 -6.15 -10.79
CA ALA A 231 -20.26 -6.80 -9.51
C ALA A 231 -20.13 -8.35 -9.58
N GLN A 232 -20.45 -8.97 -10.70
CA GLN A 232 -20.36 -10.43 -10.86
C GLN A 232 -18.91 -10.92 -10.83
N GLU A 233 -17.99 -10.22 -11.50
CA GLU A 233 -16.57 -10.54 -11.48
C GLU A 233 -15.96 -10.37 -10.08
N LEU A 234 -16.42 -9.36 -9.33
CA LEU A 234 -16.02 -9.16 -7.92
C LEU A 234 -16.49 -10.32 -7.04
N GLU A 235 -17.75 -10.75 -7.14
CA GLU A 235 -18.29 -11.89 -6.39
C GLU A 235 -17.52 -13.19 -6.76
N ALA A 236 -17.27 -13.41 -8.04
CA ALA A 236 -16.52 -14.58 -8.50
C ALA A 236 -15.07 -14.59 -8.00
N LEU A 237 -14.41 -13.43 -7.94
CA LEU A 237 -13.05 -13.31 -7.38
C LEU A 237 -13.08 -13.60 -5.87
N LEU A 238 -14.03 -13.06 -5.12
CA LEU A 238 -14.11 -13.27 -3.67
C LEU A 238 -14.47 -14.72 -3.32
N ALA A 239 -15.33 -15.36 -4.12
CA ALA A 239 -15.60 -16.80 -3.99
C ALA A 239 -14.32 -17.62 -4.20
N HIS A 240 -13.50 -17.29 -5.22
CA HIS A 240 -12.22 -17.92 -5.48
C HIS A 240 -11.22 -17.71 -4.34
N ILE A 241 -11.11 -16.49 -3.80
CA ILE A 241 -10.29 -16.19 -2.62
C ILE A 241 -10.75 -17.02 -1.42
N GLY A 242 -12.06 -17.04 -1.14
CA GLY A 242 -12.61 -17.79 -0.01
C GLY A 242 -12.37 -19.30 -0.10
N ALA A 243 -12.34 -19.86 -1.33
CA ALA A 243 -12.06 -21.26 -1.55
C ALA A 243 -10.56 -21.63 -1.33
N LEU A 244 -9.65 -20.78 -1.79
CA LEU A 244 -8.21 -21.06 -1.74
C LEU A 244 -7.52 -20.47 -0.49
N LEU A 245 -8.03 -19.38 0.06
CA LEU A 245 -7.43 -18.62 1.15
C LEU A 245 -8.49 -18.26 2.21
N PRO A 246 -9.10 -19.23 2.88
CA PRO A 246 -10.25 -18.99 3.78
C PRO A 246 -9.95 -18.06 4.96
N ASP A 247 -8.71 -18.03 5.44
CA ASP A 247 -8.25 -17.20 6.55
C ASP A 247 -7.57 -15.89 6.09
N CYS A 248 -7.77 -15.48 4.83
CA CYS A 248 -7.14 -14.29 4.27
C CYS A 248 -7.72 -13.00 4.86
N GLY A 249 -6.85 -12.12 5.34
CA GLY A 249 -7.23 -10.74 5.69
C GLY A 249 -7.55 -9.94 4.44
N LEU A 250 -8.82 -9.59 4.24
CA LEU A 250 -9.28 -8.85 3.06
C LEU A 250 -9.26 -7.34 3.31
N GLY A 251 -8.68 -6.61 2.38
CA GLY A 251 -8.74 -5.16 2.30
C GLY A 251 -9.27 -4.69 0.95
N CYS A 252 -9.85 -3.50 0.92
CA CYS A 252 -10.22 -2.86 -0.34
C CYS A 252 -10.24 -1.34 -0.26
N ASP A 253 -10.20 -0.72 -1.45
CA ASP A 253 -10.50 0.69 -1.64
C ASP A 253 -11.97 0.84 -2.05
N ILE A 254 -12.73 1.71 -1.38
CA ILE A 254 -14.10 2.09 -1.72
C ILE A 254 -14.20 3.61 -1.83
N MET A 255 -14.60 4.07 -2.99
CA MET A 255 -14.88 5.47 -3.28
C MET A 255 -16.38 5.75 -3.10
N THR A 256 -16.72 6.77 -2.34
CA THR A 256 -18.13 7.17 -2.09
C THR A 256 -18.46 8.50 -2.75
N GLY A 257 -19.69 8.63 -3.23
CA GLY A 257 -20.19 9.84 -3.87
C GLY A 257 -19.54 10.14 -5.22
N PHE A 258 -19.23 9.09 -6.00
CA PHE A 258 -18.87 9.23 -7.40
C PHE A 258 -20.01 9.93 -8.17
N PRO A 259 -19.74 10.80 -9.17
CA PRO A 259 -20.79 11.48 -9.92
C PRO A 259 -21.85 10.51 -10.46
N GLY A 260 -23.11 10.74 -10.08
CA GLY A 260 -24.22 9.88 -10.44
C GLY A 260 -24.48 8.67 -9.53
N GLU A 261 -23.66 8.44 -8.50
CA GLU A 261 -23.89 7.40 -7.49
C GLU A 261 -25.20 7.67 -6.74
N THR A 262 -26.18 6.78 -6.88
CA THR A 262 -27.45 6.82 -6.18
C THR A 262 -27.32 6.25 -4.76
N GLU A 263 -28.38 6.38 -3.95
CA GLU A 263 -28.43 5.73 -2.63
C GLU A 263 -28.43 4.20 -2.78
N LEU A 264 -29.08 3.65 -3.81
CA LEU A 264 -29.06 2.22 -4.09
C LEU A 264 -27.64 1.73 -4.41
N ASP A 265 -26.90 2.44 -5.26
CA ASP A 265 -25.52 2.10 -5.60
C ASP A 265 -24.61 2.08 -4.38
N PHE A 266 -24.77 3.08 -3.50
CA PHE A 266 -24.05 3.13 -2.24
C PHE A 266 -24.39 1.94 -1.33
N ARG A 267 -25.69 1.61 -1.19
CA ARG A 267 -26.15 0.46 -0.38
C ARG A 267 -25.60 -0.87 -0.90
N LEU A 268 -25.47 -1.04 -2.21
CA LEU A 268 -24.80 -2.21 -2.79
C LEU A 268 -23.34 -2.32 -2.31
N SER A 269 -22.59 -1.21 -2.31
CA SER A 269 -21.20 -1.19 -1.82
C SER A 269 -21.11 -1.44 -0.31
N ALA A 270 -22.01 -0.86 0.49
CA ALA A 270 -22.05 -1.10 1.93
C ALA A 270 -22.37 -2.57 2.27
N ALA A 271 -23.37 -3.16 1.58
CA ALA A 271 -23.75 -4.55 1.73
C ALA A 271 -22.60 -5.50 1.30
N PHE A 272 -21.89 -5.17 0.23
CA PHE A 272 -20.74 -5.92 -0.26
C PHE A 272 -19.62 -5.97 0.79
N VAL A 273 -19.24 -4.82 1.36
CA VAL A 273 -18.20 -4.73 2.42
C VAL A 273 -18.60 -5.53 3.65
N THR A 274 -19.88 -5.48 4.01
CA THR A 274 -20.42 -6.24 5.16
C THR A 274 -20.37 -7.75 4.92
N ARG A 275 -20.91 -8.21 3.77
CA ARG A 275 -21.05 -9.63 3.44
C ARG A 275 -19.69 -10.33 3.34
N HIS A 276 -18.71 -9.69 2.69
CA HIS A 276 -17.39 -10.25 2.48
C HIS A 276 -16.40 -9.94 3.61
N ARG A 277 -16.85 -9.34 4.69
CA ARG A 277 -16.09 -9.09 5.92
C ARG A 277 -14.74 -8.42 5.69
N PHE A 278 -14.69 -7.45 4.77
CA PHE A 278 -13.46 -6.69 4.55
C PHE A 278 -13.00 -6.01 5.84
N SER A 279 -11.84 -6.44 6.35
CA SER A 279 -11.26 -5.97 7.61
C SER A 279 -10.38 -4.73 7.49
N ASN A 280 -9.98 -4.37 6.27
CA ASN A 280 -9.11 -3.23 6.01
C ASN A 280 -9.59 -2.43 4.80
N VAL A 281 -10.58 -1.57 5.01
CA VAL A 281 -11.18 -0.76 3.95
C VAL A 281 -10.65 0.66 4.01
N HIS A 282 -10.11 1.12 2.89
CA HIS A 282 -9.87 2.54 2.66
C HIS A 282 -11.13 3.14 2.02
N ALA A 283 -12.01 3.67 2.86
CA ALA A 283 -13.18 4.41 2.41
C ALA A 283 -12.82 5.88 2.24
N PHE A 284 -13.06 6.45 1.06
CA PHE A 284 -12.76 7.85 0.79
C PHE A 284 -13.80 8.49 -0.10
N PRO A 285 -14.15 9.78 0.17
CA PRO A 285 -15.07 10.51 -0.68
C PRO A 285 -14.40 10.81 -2.03
N PHE A 286 -15.20 10.78 -3.10
CA PHE A 286 -14.74 11.21 -4.42
C PHE A 286 -14.11 12.59 -4.36
N SER A 287 -12.92 12.71 -4.93
CA SER A 287 -12.17 13.95 -5.01
C SER A 287 -12.10 14.42 -6.45
N ARG A 288 -12.78 15.51 -6.76
CA ARG A 288 -12.78 16.11 -8.10
C ARG A 288 -11.38 16.55 -8.49
N ARG A 289 -10.82 15.93 -9.55
CA ARG A 289 -9.48 16.24 -10.04
C ARG A 289 -9.56 16.90 -11.41
N PRO A 290 -9.06 18.14 -11.58
CA PRO A 290 -9.01 18.80 -12.89
C PRO A 290 -8.31 17.91 -13.91
N GLY A 291 -8.83 17.85 -15.14
CA GLY A 291 -8.29 17.02 -16.21
C GLY A 291 -8.79 15.57 -16.23
N THR A 292 -9.56 15.13 -15.23
CA THR A 292 -10.22 13.81 -15.26
C THR A 292 -11.62 13.90 -15.83
N VAL A 293 -12.08 12.83 -16.50
CA VAL A 293 -13.44 12.77 -17.06
C VAL A 293 -14.49 12.92 -15.96
N ALA A 294 -14.31 12.28 -14.81
CA ALA A 294 -15.25 12.36 -13.69
C ALA A 294 -15.42 13.79 -13.12
N ALA A 295 -14.42 14.65 -13.30
CA ALA A 295 -14.53 16.04 -12.85
C ALA A 295 -15.62 16.85 -13.60
N SER A 296 -15.95 16.45 -14.83
CA SER A 296 -16.94 17.11 -15.70
C SER A 296 -18.27 16.36 -15.79
N LEU A 297 -18.39 15.16 -15.20
CA LEU A 297 -19.65 14.41 -15.22
C LEU A 297 -20.75 15.19 -14.48
N PRO A 298 -22.01 15.10 -14.96
CA PRO A 298 -23.16 15.67 -14.27
C PRO A 298 -23.46 14.92 -12.96
N ARG A 299 -24.42 15.44 -12.19
CA ARG A 299 -24.87 14.84 -10.91
C ARG A 299 -23.71 14.61 -9.93
N GLN A 300 -22.89 15.63 -9.75
CA GLN A 300 -21.88 15.65 -8.70
C GLN A 300 -22.51 15.51 -7.32
N CYS A 301 -22.07 14.55 -6.53
CA CYS A 301 -22.53 14.38 -5.16
C CYS A 301 -21.97 15.52 -4.27
N ASP A 302 -22.80 16.04 -3.36
CA ASP A 302 -22.37 17.06 -2.41
C ASP A 302 -21.34 16.48 -1.40
N HIS A 303 -20.62 17.39 -0.74
CA HIS A 303 -19.55 17.00 0.17
C HIS A 303 -20.05 16.26 1.41
N GLU A 304 -21.19 16.66 1.95
CA GLU A 304 -21.77 16.07 3.16
C GLU A 304 -22.17 14.62 2.91
N THR A 305 -22.94 14.37 1.85
CA THR A 305 -23.39 13.03 1.46
C THR A 305 -22.24 12.08 1.23
N ARG A 306 -21.23 12.47 0.42
CA ARG A 306 -20.08 11.58 0.14
C ARG A 306 -19.23 11.33 1.38
N SER A 307 -19.07 12.31 2.27
CA SER A 307 -18.35 12.16 3.53
C SER A 307 -19.10 11.24 4.51
N LYS A 308 -20.41 11.42 4.65
CA LYS A 308 -21.29 10.55 5.46
C LYS A 308 -21.19 9.09 5.00
N ARG A 309 -21.29 8.86 3.68
CA ARG A 309 -21.14 7.52 3.10
C ARG A 309 -19.76 6.91 3.38
N ALA A 310 -18.68 7.69 3.29
CA ALA A 310 -17.33 7.20 3.60
C ALA A 310 -17.20 6.80 5.08
N HIS A 311 -17.78 7.59 6.00
CA HIS A 311 -17.80 7.25 7.42
C HIS A 311 -18.59 5.95 7.69
N GLU A 312 -19.75 5.77 7.03
CA GLU A 312 -20.55 4.55 7.18
C GLU A 312 -19.78 3.30 6.74
N ILE A 313 -19.09 3.35 5.60
CA ILE A 313 -18.21 2.25 5.15
C ILE A 313 -17.08 2.00 6.16
N ALA A 314 -16.45 3.06 6.68
CA ALA A 314 -15.37 2.94 7.66
C ALA A 314 -15.88 2.30 8.97
N ASP A 315 -17.11 2.57 9.37
CA ASP A 315 -17.74 1.97 10.55
C ASP A 315 -18.01 0.48 10.37
N ILE A 316 -18.49 0.08 9.19
CA ILE A 316 -18.63 -1.33 8.81
C ILE A 316 -17.27 -2.02 8.86
N ALA A 317 -16.26 -1.43 8.26
CA ALA A 317 -14.90 -1.99 8.23
C ALA A 317 -14.30 -2.15 9.63
N ARG A 318 -14.54 -1.21 10.56
CA ARG A 318 -14.09 -1.33 11.95
C ARG A 318 -14.72 -2.53 12.67
N ARG A 319 -16.03 -2.77 12.48
CA ARG A 319 -16.71 -3.94 13.02
C ARG A 319 -16.15 -5.23 12.42
N ASN A 320 -16.06 -5.32 11.11
CA ASN A 320 -15.49 -6.48 10.42
C ASN A 320 -14.06 -6.79 10.90
N ARG A 321 -13.25 -5.74 11.11
CA ARG A 321 -11.88 -5.87 11.60
C ARG A 321 -11.85 -6.41 13.04
N ALA A 322 -12.75 -5.95 13.89
CA ALA A 322 -12.86 -6.44 15.26
C ALA A 322 -13.27 -7.92 15.28
N ASP A 323 -14.24 -8.31 14.46
CA ASP A 323 -14.69 -9.70 14.34
C ASP A 323 -13.59 -10.60 13.78
N PHE A 324 -12.88 -10.14 12.74
CA PHE A 324 -11.75 -10.88 12.17
C PHE A 324 -10.61 -11.06 13.17
N ALA A 325 -10.28 -10.02 13.93
CA ALA A 325 -9.27 -10.11 14.98
C ALA A 325 -9.70 -11.08 16.10
N ALA A 326 -10.97 -11.04 16.51
CA ALA A 326 -11.52 -11.96 17.52
C ALA A 326 -11.45 -13.43 17.07
N ALA A 327 -11.66 -13.70 15.78
CA ALA A 327 -11.56 -15.06 15.23
C ALA A 327 -10.12 -15.64 15.23
N LEU A 328 -9.10 -14.79 15.39
CA LEU A 328 -7.71 -15.23 15.54
C LEU A 328 -7.31 -15.55 16.99
N ARG A 329 -8.20 -15.36 17.95
CA ARG A 329 -7.92 -15.67 19.37
C ARG A 329 -7.54 -17.16 19.53
N ASN A 330 -6.51 -17.41 20.34
CA ASN A 330 -5.90 -18.71 20.58
C ASN A 330 -5.17 -19.33 19.37
N ARG A 331 -5.12 -18.65 18.23
CA ARG A 331 -4.37 -19.10 17.04
C ARG A 331 -2.92 -18.60 17.11
N GLU A 332 -2.05 -19.32 16.42
CA GLU A 332 -0.69 -18.89 16.15
C GLU A 332 -0.68 -18.03 14.89
N VAL A 333 0.02 -16.91 14.97
CA VAL A 333 0.23 -15.98 13.84
C VAL A 333 1.69 -15.61 13.75
N GLU A 334 2.11 -15.21 12.54
CA GLU A 334 3.44 -14.66 12.32
C GLU A 334 3.40 -13.15 12.30
N ILE A 335 4.29 -12.49 13.04
CA ILE A 335 4.48 -11.05 12.98
C ILE A 335 5.84 -10.71 12.36
N VAL A 336 5.91 -9.65 11.55
CA VAL A 336 7.17 -8.97 11.29
C VAL A 336 7.39 -7.94 12.39
N VAL A 337 8.50 -8.03 13.08
CA VAL A 337 8.80 -7.15 14.22
C VAL A 337 9.15 -5.75 13.68
N GLU A 338 8.29 -4.78 13.97
CA GLU A 338 8.47 -3.36 13.60
C GLU A 338 9.18 -2.60 14.71
N ASP A 339 8.81 -2.88 15.95
CA ASP A 339 9.36 -2.29 17.16
C ASP A 339 9.87 -3.41 18.07
N GLU A 340 11.12 -3.31 18.52
CA GLU A 340 11.75 -4.29 19.41
C GLU A 340 11.75 -3.86 20.89
N GLU A 341 11.42 -2.60 21.18
CA GLU A 341 11.31 -2.09 22.55
C GLU A 341 9.92 -2.36 23.13
N ASP A 342 8.87 -1.95 22.41
CA ASP A 342 7.48 -2.34 22.64
C ASP A 342 7.11 -3.41 21.60
N VAL A 343 7.60 -4.64 21.83
CA VAL A 343 7.56 -5.72 20.83
C VAL A 343 6.22 -5.77 20.13
N SER A 344 6.21 -5.31 18.88
CA SER A 344 4.99 -5.20 18.09
C SER A 344 5.27 -5.25 16.60
N GLY A 345 4.24 -5.60 15.83
CA GLY A 345 4.39 -5.69 14.37
C GLY A 345 3.12 -6.11 13.65
N TRP A 346 3.25 -6.29 12.33
CA TRP A 346 2.15 -6.70 11.46
C TRP A 346 2.09 -8.21 11.29
N THR A 347 0.91 -8.77 11.45
CA THR A 347 0.70 -10.18 11.12
C THR A 347 0.64 -10.42 9.62
N SER A 348 0.69 -11.69 9.21
CA SER A 348 0.48 -12.12 7.82
C SER A 348 -0.87 -11.62 7.28
N GLU A 349 -1.91 -11.62 8.10
CA GLU A 349 -3.30 -11.21 7.81
C GLU A 349 -3.51 -9.70 7.83
N TYR A 350 -2.44 -8.91 8.08
CA TYR A 350 -2.44 -7.46 8.14
C TYR A 350 -3.19 -6.87 9.36
N LEU A 351 -3.03 -7.49 10.51
CA LEU A 351 -3.44 -6.94 11.81
C LEU A 351 -2.22 -6.51 12.62
N TRP A 352 -2.37 -5.43 13.38
CA TRP A 352 -1.34 -5.01 14.32
C TRP A 352 -1.38 -5.88 15.56
N CYS A 353 -0.23 -6.38 15.98
CA CYS A 353 -0.08 -7.27 17.11
C CYS A 353 0.99 -6.75 18.07
N LYS A 354 0.68 -6.73 19.37
CA LYS A 354 1.61 -6.44 20.47
C LYS A 354 1.93 -7.72 21.24
N VAL A 355 3.17 -7.81 21.74
CA VAL A 355 3.67 -8.95 22.50
C VAL A 355 4.28 -8.45 23.83
N PRO A 356 3.47 -8.01 24.79
CA PRO A 356 3.92 -7.22 25.95
C PRO A 356 4.87 -7.94 26.90
N HIS A 357 4.92 -9.28 26.87
CA HIS A 357 5.81 -10.07 27.72
C HIS A 357 6.98 -10.70 26.98
N ALA A 358 7.25 -10.24 25.76
CA ALA A 358 8.39 -10.71 24.98
C ALA A 358 9.71 -10.15 25.55
N LYS A 359 10.74 -10.99 25.57
CA LYS A 359 12.09 -10.51 25.84
C LYS A 359 12.64 -9.85 24.58
N ARG A 360 13.17 -8.63 24.71
CA ARG A 360 13.68 -7.81 23.60
C ARG A 360 14.62 -8.58 22.66
N GLY A 361 15.57 -9.34 23.17
CA GLY A 361 16.55 -10.09 22.38
C GLY A 361 15.93 -11.22 21.51
N ASP A 362 14.76 -11.75 21.90
CA ASP A 362 14.10 -12.83 21.17
C ASP A 362 13.32 -12.34 19.96
N PHE A 363 13.08 -11.02 19.88
CA PHE A 363 12.27 -10.36 18.86
C PHE A 363 13.05 -9.23 18.16
N PRO A 364 14.16 -9.54 17.45
CA PRO A 364 14.92 -8.51 16.77
C PRO A 364 14.10 -7.87 15.66
N ARG A 365 14.25 -6.56 15.51
CA ARG A 365 13.57 -5.79 14.46
C ARG A 365 13.82 -6.39 13.08
N LYS A 366 12.85 -6.32 12.17
CA LYS A 366 12.82 -6.91 10.83
C LYS A 366 12.62 -8.44 10.79
N SER A 367 12.76 -9.15 11.90
CA SER A 367 12.57 -10.60 11.91
C SER A 367 11.11 -11.01 11.83
N ILE A 368 10.84 -12.21 11.35
CA ILE A 368 9.55 -12.88 11.46
C ILE A 368 9.54 -13.71 12.73
N ARG A 369 8.48 -13.60 13.53
CA ARG A 369 8.30 -14.38 14.75
C ARG A 369 6.89 -14.94 14.83
N ARG A 370 6.78 -16.20 15.29
CA ARG A 370 5.50 -16.83 15.58
C ARG A 370 5.11 -16.49 17.03
N VAL A 371 3.85 -16.11 17.19
CA VAL A 371 3.27 -15.74 18.48
C VAL A 371 1.87 -16.30 18.60
N ARG A 372 1.39 -16.53 19.85
CA ARG A 372 0.03 -17.01 20.09
C ARG A 372 -0.86 -15.86 20.53
N VAL A 373 -1.94 -15.62 19.81
CA VAL A 373 -2.91 -14.57 20.12
C VAL A 373 -3.65 -14.92 21.41
N ILE A 374 -3.54 -14.06 22.42
CA ILE A 374 -4.21 -14.23 23.74
C ILE A 374 -5.43 -13.31 23.88
N ALA A 375 -5.42 -12.17 23.21
CA ALA A 375 -6.54 -11.23 23.22
C ALA A 375 -6.66 -10.51 21.88
N ALA A 376 -7.87 -10.02 21.58
CA ALA A 376 -8.18 -9.18 20.45
C ALA A 376 -9.13 -8.06 20.91
N GLU A 377 -8.74 -6.82 20.66
CA GLU A 377 -9.51 -5.65 21.08
C GLU A 377 -9.45 -4.57 20.00
N SER A 378 -10.62 -4.05 19.62
CA SER A 378 -10.74 -2.99 18.62
C SER A 378 -9.96 -3.25 17.32
N GLY A 379 -9.89 -4.53 16.89
CA GLY A 379 -9.18 -4.93 15.67
C GLY A 379 -7.66 -4.95 15.78
N LYS A 380 -7.11 -4.94 16.99
CA LYS A 380 -5.70 -5.16 17.30
C LYS A 380 -5.54 -6.45 18.09
N LEU A 381 -4.38 -7.08 17.99
CA LEU A 381 -4.06 -8.33 18.69
C LEU A 381 -3.08 -8.08 19.82
N THR A 382 -3.28 -8.83 20.91
CA THR A 382 -2.27 -9.03 21.93
C THR A 382 -1.87 -10.51 21.92
N ALA A 383 -0.58 -10.79 21.91
CA ALA A 383 -0.07 -12.14 21.80
C ALA A 383 0.98 -12.43 22.89
N ALA A 384 1.21 -13.70 23.13
CA ALA A 384 2.31 -14.20 23.95
C ALA A 384 3.38 -14.85 23.07
N PRO A 385 4.66 -14.80 23.47
CA PRO A 385 5.70 -15.60 22.84
C PRO A 385 5.30 -17.09 22.88
N ILE A 386 5.62 -17.81 21.80
CA ILE A 386 5.56 -19.27 21.82
C ILE A 386 6.90 -19.70 22.42
N SER A 387 6.87 -20.29 23.63
CA SER A 387 8.05 -20.90 24.23
C SER A 387 8.63 -21.91 23.23
N ALA A 388 9.90 -21.81 22.90
CA ALA A 388 10.59 -22.92 22.25
C ALA A 388 10.47 -24.13 23.19
N LEU A 389 9.75 -25.16 22.74
CA LEU A 389 9.69 -26.46 23.42
C LEU A 389 11.07 -27.12 23.35
#